data_51be9dc021c2f07160f5b24931e438d2
#
_entry.id   51be9dc021c2f07160f5b24931e438d2
#
_cell.length_a   1.000
_cell.length_b   1.000
_cell.length_c   1.000
_cell.angle_alpha   90.00
_cell.angle_beta   90.00
_cell.angle_gamma   90.00
#
_symmetry.space_group_name_H-M   'P 1'
#
loop_
_entity.id
_entity.type
_entity.pdbx_description
1 polymer ?
#
loop_
_entity_poly.entity_id
_entity_poly.type
_entity_poly.pdbx_seq_one_letter_code
_entity_poly.pdbx_strand_id
1 'polypeptide(L)'
;PSLVGSEMCIRDRFNLIGLFKFRKTILGLLIFISSIASYIMNHIGAPVDSLMFLNAFETNLNETLDLLSIKFFIYVFLFGLLPQLLLKLIIIKNYTYKIRALSFLKILVIGLVFMASSVALQSKNYTTFFREHKVLRAYVNPIGWIYSFQKYAKNQIVSKHLAFLRIGEDSKISHSAGHREREIIILVIGETVRSDHVSLNGYKKKTFPLLEKENVFSFKDVSSCGTSTSISVPCMFSYLTREQFDLEIAASESNILDILRQTNDVEILWRDNNSDSKGVAI
;
A
#
# COMPACT_ATOMS: atom_id res chain seq x y z
N PRO A 1 -43.98 -34.70 5.85
CA PRO A 1 -43.34 -33.83 6.84
C PRO A 1 -41.89 -33.64 6.36
N SER A 2 -41.70 -32.74 5.78
CA SER A 2 -41.32 -31.35 5.52
C SER A 2 -39.82 -31.16 5.64
N LEU A 3 -39.18 -31.11 4.50
CA LEU A 3 -37.84 -30.62 4.24
C LEU A 3 -37.67 -29.11 4.51
N VAL A 4 -38.51 -28.52 5.33
CA VAL A 4 -38.57 -27.06 5.64
C VAL A 4 -37.57 -26.67 6.73
N GLY A 5 -36.99 -27.63 7.44
CA GLY A 5 -36.09 -27.33 8.58
C GLY A 5 -34.63 -27.03 8.24
N SER A 6 -34.11 -27.54 7.15
CA SER A 6 -32.69 -27.39 6.80
C SER A 6 -32.36 -26.13 5.99
N GLU A 7 -33.34 -25.51 5.35
CA GLU A 7 -33.13 -24.27 4.58
C GLU A 7 -32.98 -23.02 5.47
N MET A 8 -33.28 -23.12 6.76
CA MET A 8 -33.26 -21.98 7.68
C MET A 8 -31.86 -21.60 8.16
N CYS A 9 -30.90 -22.51 8.10
CA CYS A 9 -29.59 -22.33 8.74
C CYS A 9 -28.52 -21.57 7.92
N ILE A 10 -28.63 -21.54 6.59
CA ILE A 10 -27.67 -20.85 5.72
C ILE A 10 -28.06 -19.38 5.48
N ARG A 11 -29.31 -19.05 5.75
CA ARG A 11 -29.98 -17.80 5.37
C ARG A 11 -29.63 -16.59 6.24
N ASP A 12 -29.16 -16.81 7.47
CA ASP A 12 -29.03 -15.74 8.47
C ASP A 12 -27.62 -15.13 8.60
N ARG A 13 -26.62 -15.64 7.90
CA ARG A 13 -25.22 -15.24 8.13
C ARG A 13 -24.76 -13.94 7.45
N PHE A 14 -25.58 -13.31 6.56
CA PHE A 14 -25.22 -12.09 5.86
C PHE A 14 -26.20 -10.93 6.13
N ASN A 15 -26.61 -10.76 7.39
CA ASN A 15 -27.71 -9.86 7.73
C ASN A 15 -27.40 -8.37 7.63
N LEU A 16 -26.15 -7.93 7.77
CA LEU A 16 -25.80 -6.51 7.63
C LEU A 16 -26.05 -6.02 6.20
N ILE A 17 -25.55 -6.78 5.22
CA ILE A 17 -25.79 -6.55 3.79
C ILE A 17 -27.26 -6.83 3.43
N GLY A 18 -27.92 -7.71 4.17
CA GLY A 18 -29.33 -8.06 4.00
C GLY A 18 -30.30 -6.91 4.22
N LEU A 19 -29.91 -5.84 4.91
CA LEU A 19 -30.71 -4.63 5.09
C LEU A 19 -30.82 -3.79 3.78
N PHE A 20 -29.88 -3.92 2.86
CA PHE A 20 -29.85 -3.13 1.64
C PHE A 20 -30.61 -3.81 0.48
N LYS A 21 -31.25 -2.98 -0.36
CA LYS A 21 -31.94 -3.43 -1.56
C LYS A 21 -31.02 -4.14 -2.56
N PHE A 22 -29.76 -3.70 -2.64
CA PHE A 22 -28.73 -4.19 -3.56
C PHE A 22 -27.73 -5.20 -2.91
N ARG A 23 -28.18 -5.94 -1.91
CA ARG A 23 -27.34 -6.85 -1.12
C ARG A 23 -26.47 -7.85 -1.95
N LYS A 24 -27.01 -8.42 -3.01
CA LYS A 24 -26.26 -9.33 -3.90
C LYS A 24 -25.13 -8.62 -4.63
N THR A 25 -25.40 -7.40 -5.10
CA THR A 25 -24.41 -6.58 -5.79
C THR A 25 -23.26 -6.17 -4.85
N ILE A 26 -23.62 -5.69 -3.63
CA ILE A 26 -22.62 -5.32 -2.62
C ILE A 26 -21.76 -6.53 -2.24
N LEU A 27 -22.38 -7.67 -1.98
CA LEU A 27 -21.65 -8.89 -1.63
C LEU A 27 -20.77 -9.37 -2.79
N GLY A 28 -21.30 -9.31 -4.02
CA GLY A 28 -20.54 -9.64 -5.23
C GLY A 28 -19.32 -8.74 -5.42
N LEU A 29 -19.45 -7.43 -5.24
CA LEU A 29 -18.33 -6.49 -5.30
C LEU A 29 -17.29 -6.78 -4.21
N LEU A 30 -17.73 -7.04 -2.98
CA LEU A 30 -16.82 -7.40 -1.89
C LEU A 30 -16.03 -8.69 -2.20
N ILE A 31 -16.69 -9.72 -2.73
CA ILE A 31 -16.02 -10.97 -3.13
C ILE A 31 -15.03 -10.70 -4.26
N PHE A 32 -15.42 -9.92 -5.26
CA PHE A 32 -14.56 -9.61 -6.40
C PHE A 32 -13.29 -8.85 -5.99
N ILE A 33 -13.44 -7.78 -5.24
CA ILE A 33 -12.29 -6.98 -4.75
C ILE A 33 -11.43 -7.83 -3.81
N SER A 34 -12.07 -8.63 -2.92
CA SER A 34 -11.33 -9.52 -2.03
C SER A 34 -10.56 -10.62 -2.76
N SER A 35 -11.02 -11.08 -3.93
CA SER A 35 -10.28 -12.05 -4.74
C SER A 35 -9.01 -11.43 -5.33
N ILE A 36 -9.06 -10.18 -5.77
CA ILE A 36 -7.88 -9.43 -6.24
C ILE A 36 -6.90 -9.22 -5.07
N ALA A 37 -7.38 -8.72 -3.94
CA ALA A 37 -6.56 -8.54 -2.75
C ALA A 37 -5.91 -9.84 -2.29
N SER A 38 -6.65 -10.95 -2.31
CA SER A 38 -6.14 -12.27 -1.95
C SER A 38 -5.07 -12.78 -2.94
N TYR A 39 -5.23 -12.51 -4.24
CA TYR A 39 -4.20 -12.82 -5.23
C TYR A 39 -2.90 -12.08 -4.93
N ILE A 40 -2.98 -10.78 -4.69
CA ILE A 40 -1.81 -9.95 -4.35
C ILE A 40 -1.12 -10.50 -3.10
N MET A 41 -1.86 -10.77 -2.03
CA MET A 41 -1.31 -11.29 -0.79
C MET A 41 -0.62 -12.65 -0.96
N ASN A 42 -1.18 -13.55 -1.77
CA ASN A 42 -0.67 -14.91 -1.93
C ASN A 42 0.47 -15.02 -2.96
N HIS A 43 0.50 -14.19 -4.00
CA HIS A 43 1.48 -14.29 -5.09
C HIS A 43 2.61 -13.27 -4.97
N ILE A 44 2.31 -12.06 -4.49
CA ILE A 44 3.30 -11.02 -4.26
C ILE A 44 3.85 -11.09 -2.83
N GLY A 45 3.08 -11.68 -1.88
CA GLY A 45 3.46 -11.81 -0.48
C GLY A 45 3.34 -10.51 0.32
N ALA A 46 2.76 -9.46 -0.27
CA ALA A 46 2.59 -8.15 0.35
C ALA A 46 1.16 -7.95 0.87
N PRO A 47 0.97 -7.33 2.06
CA PRO A 47 -0.35 -6.97 2.54
C PRO A 47 -0.95 -5.86 1.68
N VAL A 48 -2.27 -5.87 1.49
CA VAL A 48 -2.98 -4.76 0.83
C VAL A 48 -3.23 -3.65 1.86
N ASP A 49 -2.19 -2.87 2.09
CA ASP A 49 -2.20 -1.74 3.02
C ASP A 49 -2.41 -0.39 2.30
N SER A 50 -2.35 0.73 3.03
CA SER A 50 -2.52 2.07 2.46
C SER A 50 -1.41 2.44 1.47
N LEU A 51 -0.21 1.89 1.63
CA LEU A 51 0.92 2.09 0.73
C LEU A 51 0.71 1.32 -0.58
N MET A 52 0.15 0.11 -0.52
CA MET A 52 -0.21 -0.65 -1.73
C MET A 52 -1.24 0.11 -2.58
N PHE A 53 -2.22 0.79 -1.94
CA PHE A 53 -3.15 1.65 -2.66
C PHE A 53 -2.44 2.85 -3.30
N LEU A 54 -1.52 3.51 -2.57
CA LEU A 54 -0.72 4.61 -3.14
C LEU A 54 0.04 4.12 -4.37
N ASN A 55 0.78 3.02 -4.25
CA ASN A 55 1.52 2.44 -5.36
C ASN A 55 0.61 2.08 -6.54
N ALA A 56 -0.56 1.45 -6.28
CA ALA A 56 -1.49 1.06 -7.34
C ALA A 56 -2.06 2.25 -8.12
N PHE A 57 -2.26 3.40 -7.48
CA PHE A 57 -2.73 4.62 -8.15
C PHE A 57 -1.61 5.42 -8.84
N GLU A 58 -0.36 5.25 -8.42
CA GLU A 58 0.82 5.88 -9.02
C GLU A 58 1.50 5.02 -10.09
N THR A 59 1.16 3.74 -10.17
CA THR A 59 1.71 2.79 -11.15
C THR A 59 1.24 3.13 -12.56
N ASN A 60 2.15 3.11 -13.52
CA ASN A 60 1.83 3.34 -14.92
C ASN A 60 1.20 2.09 -15.59
N LEU A 61 0.63 2.28 -16.80
CA LEU A 61 -0.05 1.22 -17.52
C LEU A 61 0.88 0.04 -17.88
N ASN A 62 2.14 0.29 -18.19
CA ASN A 62 3.08 -0.76 -18.57
C ASN A 62 3.40 -1.68 -17.38
N GLU A 63 3.70 -1.10 -16.23
CA GLU A 63 3.91 -1.85 -14.99
C GLU A 63 2.65 -2.63 -14.56
N THR A 64 1.46 -2.02 -14.74
CA THR A 64 0.20 -2.71 -14.46
C THR A 64 0.01 -3.93 -15.35
N LEU A 65 0.32 -3.82 -16.65
CA LEU A 65 0.21 -4.93 -17.60
C LEU A 65 1.18 -6.07 -17.26
N ASP A 66 2.38 -5.78 -16.80
CA ASP A 66 3.36 -6.78 -16.37
C ASP A 66 2.89 -7.60 -15.16
N LEU A 67 2.06 -7.01 -14.29
CA LEU A 67 1.44 -7.71 -13.16
C LEU A 67 0.26 -8.61 -13.57
N LEU A 68 -0.36 -8.36 -14.73
CA LEU A 68 -1.53 -9.10 -15.23
C LEU A 68 -1.10 -10.40 -15.94
N SER A 69 -0.86 -11.43 -15.16
CA SER A 69 -0.55 -12.78 -15.69
C SER A 69 -1.81 -13.60 -15.97
N ILE A 70 -1.69 -14.64 -16.80
CA ILE A 70 -2.80 -15.59 -17.03
C ILE A 70 -3.27 -16.23 -15.72
N LYS A 71 -2.35 -16.43 -14.76
CA LYS A 71 -2.67 -16.95 -13.42
C LYS A 71 -3.56 -15.99 -12.63
N PHE A 72 -3.35 -14.67 -12.77
CA PHE A 72 -4.21 -13.65 -12.17
C PHE A 72 -5.63 -13.77 -12.68
N PHE A 73 -5.83 -13.84 -13.99
CA PHE A 73 -7.17 -13.95 -14.59
C PHE A 73 -7.89 -15.24 -14.17
N ILE A 74 -7.20 -16.38 -14.16
CA ILE A 74 -7.78 -17.65 -13.70
C ILE A 74 -8.18 -17.55 -12.22
N TYR A 75 -7.33 -16.96 -11.37
CA TYR A 75 -7.61 -16.81 -9.94
C TYR A 75 -8.83 -15.93 -9.70
N VAL A 76 -8.89 -14.75 -10.32
CA VAL A 76 -10.00 -13.80 -10.18
C VAL A 76 -11.30 -14.39 -10.77
N PHE A 77 -11.22 -15.16 -11.84
CA PHE A 77 -12.37 -15.88 -12.38
C PHE A 77 -12.91 -16.90 -11.37
N LEU A 78 -12.05 -17.76 -10.83
CA LEU A 78 -12.47 -18.83 -9.91
C LEU A 78 -12.96 -18.32 -8.56
N PHE A 79 -12.27 -17.34 -7.97
CA PHE A 79 -12.57 -16.85 -6.62
C PHE A 79 -13.34 -15.52 -6.58
N GLY A 80 -13.42 -14.82 -7.69
CA GLY A 80 -14.17 -13.56 -7.84
C GLY A 80 -15.46 -13.72 -8.62
N LEU A 81 -15.36 -14.05 -9.92
CA LEU A 81 -16.51 -14.06 -10.82
C LEU A 81 -17.42 -15.29 -10.65
N LEU A 82 -16.86 -16.48 -10.52
CA LEU A 82 -17.64 -17.70 -10.35
C LEU A 82 -18.54 -17.66 -9.10
N PRO A 83 -18.08 -17.26 -7.91
CA PRO A 83 -18.95 -17.09 -6.76
C PRO A 83 -20.05 -16.04 -6.97
N GLN A 84 -19.78 -14.96 -7.73
CA GLN A 84 -20.81 -13.98 -8.08
C GLN A 84 -21.91 -14.58 -8.97
N LEU A 85 -21.54 -15.41 -9.95
CA LEU A 85 -22.50 -16.10 -10.80
C LEU A 85 -23.38 -17.03 -9.96
N LEU A 86 -22.77 -17.80 -9.05
CA LEU A 86 -23.50 -18.66 -8.11
C LEU A 86 -24.45 -17.87 -7.21
N LEU A 87 -24.02 -16.69 -6.72
CA LEU A 87 -24.88 -15.79 -5.93
C LEU A 87 -26.14 -15.31 -6.69
N LYS A 88 -26.05 -15.13 -8.00
CA LYS A 88 -27.21 -14.75 -8.84
C LYS A 88 -28.27 -15.85 -8.87
N LEU A 89 -27.84 -17.13 -8.84
CA LEU A 89 -28.74 -18.29 -8.89
C LEU A 89 -29.49 -18.49 -7.55
N ILE A 90 -28.96 -17.98 -6.43
CA ILE A 90 -29.59 -18.11 -5.12
C ILE A 90 -30.82 -17.19 -5.05
N ILE A 91 -32.00 -17.76 -4.84
CA ILE A 91 -33.24 -17.01 -4.61
C ILE A 91 -33.28 -16.58 -3.15
N ILE A 92 -33.17 -15.27 -2.91
CA ILE A 92 -33.22 -14.72 -1.55
C ILE A 92 -34.65 -14.23 -1.27
N LYS A 93 -35.36 -14.88 -0.34
CA LYS A 93 -36.68 -14.43 0.12
C LYS A 93 -36.61 -13.04 0.75
N ASN A 94 -37.55 -12.19 0.40
CA ASN A 94 -37.64 -10.85 1.00
C ASN A 94 -38.48 -10.93 2.26
N TYR A 95 -37.85 -10.68 3.40
CA TYR A 95 -38.53 -10.50 4.68
C TYR A 95 -38.83 -9.03 4.96
N THR A 96 -39.81 -8.80 5.82
CA THR A 96 -40.12 -7.48 6.35
C THR A 96 -38.88 -6.92 7.06
N TYR A 97 -38.68 -5.60 6.96
CA TYR A 97 -37.53 -4.91 7.56
C TYR A 97 -37.34 -5.23 9.05
N LYS A 98 -38.46 -5.29 9.81
CA LYS A 98 -38.45 -5.64 11.25
C LYS A 98 -37.82 -7.02 11.52
N ILE A 99 -38.18 -8.03 10.73
CA ILE A 99 -37.63 -9.39 10.89
C ILE A 99 -36.12 -9.40 10.55
N ARG A 100 -35.72 -8.69 9.50
CA ARG A 100 -34.31 -8.55 9.13
C ARG A 100 -33.48 -7.85 10.20
N ALA A 101 -33.98 -6.74 10.73
CA ALA A 101 -33.32 -6.00 11.81
C ALA A 101 -33.17 -6.84 13.08
N LEU A 102 -34.23 -7.58 13.47
CA LEU A 102 -34.18 -8.43 14.62
C LEU A 102 -33.21 -9.62 14.47
N SER A 103 -33.18 -10.23 13.29
CA SER A 103 -32.21 -11.31 12.99
C SER A 103 -30.78 -10.77 12.99
N PHE A 104 -30.54 -9.59 12.43
CA PHE A 104 -29.25 -8.92 12.51
C PHE A 104 -28.81 -8.67 13.95
N LEU A 105 -29.69 -8.12 14.78
CA LEU A 105 -29.40 -7.85 16.19
C LEU A 105 -29.06 -9.14 16.96
N LYS A 106 -29.80 -10.21 16.74
CA LYS A 106 -29.53 -11.53 17.37
C LYS A 106 -28.11 -12.02 17.01
N ILE A 107 -27.73 -12.00 15.73
CA ILE A 107 -26.40 -12.46 15.29
C ILE A 107 -25.31 -11.54 15.83
N LEU A 108 -25.55 -10.24 15.84
CA LEU A 108 -24.61 -9.26 16.41
C LEU A 108 -24.35 -9.55 17.89
N VAL A 109 -25.42 -9.76 18.69
CA VAL A 109 -25.30 -10.08 20.12
C VAL A 109 -24.55 -11.40 20.33
N ILE A 110 -24.91 -12.45 19.59
CA ILE A 110 -24.22 -13.75 19.69
C ILE A 110 -22.72 -13.58 19.32
N GLY A 111 -22.40 -12.85 18.26
CA GLY A 111 -21.02 -12.57 17.85
C GLY A 111 -20.25 -11.77 18.89
N LEU A 112 -20.87 -10.75 19.49
CA LEU A 112 -20.25 -9.96 20.55
C LEU A 112 -20.01 -10.79 21.83
N VAL A 113 -20.95 -11.62 22.22
CA VAL A 113 -20.79 -12.53 23.39
C VAL A 113 -19.66 -13.51 23.12
N PHE A 114 -19.62 -14.13 21.95
CA PHE A 114 -18.53 -15.04 21.56
C PHE A 114 -17.17 -14.35 21.58
N MET A 115 -17.07 -13.15 20.99
CA MET A 115 -15.85 -12.36 20.99
C MET A 115 -15.43 -11.94 22.40
N ALA A 116 -16.35 -11.44 23.20
CA ALA A 116 -16.06 -11.04 24.58
C ALA A 116 -15.60 -12.22 25.43
N SER A 117 -16.24 -13.40 25.31
CA SER A 117 -15.81 -14.60 26.01
C SER A 117 -14.42 -15.07 25.57
N SER A 118 -14.12 -15.05 24.27
CA SER A 118 -12.80 -15.39 23.74
C SER A 118 -11.72 -14.45 24.28
N VAL A 119 -11.98 -13.14 24.26
CA VAL A 119 -11.05 -12.14 24.81
C VAL A 119 -10.87 -12.30 26.31
N ALA A 120 -11.94 -12.55 27.08
CA ALA A 120 -11.85 -12.75 28.52
C ALA A 120 -11.00 -13.97 28.88
N LEU A 121 -11.15 -15.06 28.15
CA LEU A 121 -10.38 -16.29 28.37
C LEU A 121 -8.88 -16.17 28.04
N GLN A 122 -8.51 -15.34 27.05
CA GLN A 122 -7.15 -15.28 26.56
C GLN A 122 -6.61 -13.82 26.41
N SER A 123 -7.05 -12.92 27.27
CA SER A 123 -6.75 -11.47 27.16
C SER A 123 -5.25 -11.14 27.07
N LYS A 124 -4.40 -11.81 27.85
CA LYS A 124 -2.94 -11.62 27.84
C LYS A 124 -2.34 -11.97 26.48
N ASN A 125 -2.74 -13.11 25.91
CA ASN A 125 -2.21 -13.60 24.63
C ASN A 125 -2.67 -12.70 23.47
N TYR A 126 -3.93 -12.28 23.45
CA TYR A 126 -4.46 -11.38 22.42
C TYR A 126 -3.79 -10.01 22.45
N THR A 127 -3.59 -9.42 23.62
CA THR A 127 -3.00 -8.09 23.76
C THR A 127 -1.57 -8.06 23.22
N THR A 128 -0.76 -9.04 23.60
CA THR A 128 0.62 -9.19 23.13
C THR A 128 0.66 -9.46 21.62
N PHE A 129 -0.13 -10.42 21.15
CA PHE A 129 -0.18 -10.79 19.74
C PHE A 129 -0.55 -9.62 18.82
N PHE A 130 -1.62 -8.89 19.10
CA PHE A 130 -2.06 -7.77 18.25
C PHE A 130 -1.14 -6.54 18.35
N ARG A 131 -0.39 -6.39 19.44
CA ARG A 131 0.60 -5.34 19.58
C ARG A 131 1.85 -5.63 18.75
N GLU A 132 2.30 -6.87 18.76
CA GLU A 132 3.51 -7.31 18.04
C GLU A 132 3.25 -7.49 16.54
N HIS A 133 2.04 -7.92 16.17
CA HIS A 133 1.72 -8.32 14.79
C HIS A 133 0.71 -7.36 14.14
N LYS A 134 0.98 -6.05 14.20
CA LYS A 134 0.08 -5.01 13.64
C LYS A 134 -0.19 -5.20 12.15
N VAL A 135 0.79 -5.70 11.40
CA VAL A 135 0.71 -5.96 9.95
C VAL A 135 -0.38 -6.97 9.60
N LEU A 136 -0.68 -7.93 10.48
CA LEU A 136 -1.71 -8.94 10.22
C LEU A 136 -3.10 -8.37 10.00
N ARG A 137 -3.39 -7.16 10.47
CA ARG A 137 -4.68 -6.48 10.23
C ARG A 137 -4.96 -6.28 8.73
N ALA A 138 -3.92 -6.03 7.94
CA ALA A 138 -4.04 -5.81 6.51
C ALA A 138 -4.32 -7.12 5.72
N TYR A 139 -4.03 -8.29 6.34
CA TYR A 139 -4.30 -9.60 5.72
C TYR A 139 -5.73 -10.10 5.94
N VAL A 140 -6.53 -9.46 6.79
CA VAL A 140 -7.90 -9.90 7.11
C VAL A 140 -8.88 -9.41 6.05
N ASN A 141 -9.16 -10.22 5.03
CA ASN A 141 -10.16 -9.93 4.01
C ASN A 141 -11.61 -10.13 4.52
N PRO A 142 -12.55 -9.23 4.17
CA PRO A 142 -12.42 -8.00 3.41
C PRO A 142 -12.07 -6.76 4.24
N ILE A 143 -12.02 -6.87 5.56
CA ILE A 143 -11.89 -5.72 6.49
C ILE A 143 -10.56 -5.01 6.30
N GLY A 144 -9.48 -5.75 6.08
CA GLY A 144 -8.12 -5.21 5.94
C GLY A 144 -8.01 -4.20 4.81
N TRP A 145 -8.39 -4.58 3.59
CA TRP A 145 -8.30 -3.66 2.45
C TRP A 145 -9.29 -2.49 2.54
N ILE A 146 -10.48 -2.69 3.13
CA ILE A 146 -11.44 -1.59 3.36
C ILE A 146 -10.83 -0.54 4.30
N TYR A 147 -10.25 -0.98 5.42
CA TYR A 147 -9.57 -0.08 6.36
C TYR A 147 -8.38 0.62 5.71
N SER A 148 -7.58 -0.12 4.95
CA SER A 148 -6.41 0.41 4.23
C SER A 148 -6.79 1.46 3.20
N PHE A 149 -7.86 1.23 2.45
CA PHE A 149 -8.41 2.20 1.51
C PHE A 149 -8.93 3.47 2.20
N GLN A 150 -9.64 3.31 3.32
CA GLN A 150 -10.10 4.46 4.11
C GLN A 150 -8.93 5.29 4.64
N LYS A 151 -7.87 4.62 5.12
CA LYS A 151 -6.64 5.29 5.57
C LYS A 151 -5.97 6.03 4.42
N TYR A 152 -5.81 5.40 3.25
CA TYR A 152 -5.28 6.05 2.05
C TYR A 152 -6.09 7.29 1.67
N ALA A 153 -7.42 7.17 1.56
CA ALA A 153 -8.29 8.28 1.19
C ALA A 153 -8.21 9.44 2.20
N LYS A 154 -8.15 9.13 3.50
CA LYS A 154 -7.97 10.14 4.55
C LYS A 154 -6.66 10.88 4.38
N ASN A 155 -5.56 10.17 4.16
CA ASN A 155 -4.23 10.76 3.98
C ASN A 155 -4.22 11.70 2.77
N GLN A 156 -4.81 11.30 1.64
CA GLN A 156 -4.93 12.15 0.45
C GLN A 156 -5.72 13.45 0.70
N ILE A 157 -6.67 13.42 1.62
CA ILE A 157 -7.44 14.63 1.99
C ILE A 157 -6.61 15.52 2.92
N VAL A 158 -5.90 14.94 3.89
CA VAL A 158 -5.13 15.68 4.88
C VAL A 158 -3.90 16.32 4.24
N SER A 159 -3.15 15.61 3.41
CA SER A 159 -1.95 16.14 2.75
C SER A 159 -2.23 17.38 1.89
N LYS A 160 -3.42 17.49 1.32
CA LYS A 160 -3.84 18.67 0.55
C LYS A 160 -4.04 19.93 1.39
N HIS A 161 -4.08 19.82 2.71
CA HIS A 161 -4.35 20.93 3.63
C HIS A 161 -3.10 21.39 4.40
N LEU A 162 -1.96 20.72 4.23
CA LEU A 162 -0.72 21.19 4.82
C LEU A 162 -0.20 22.39 4.03
N ALA A 163 0.10 23.48 4.74
CA ALA A 163 0.76 24.64 4.15
C ALA A 163 2.18 24.25 3.76
N PHE A 164 2.62 24.63 2.56
CA PHE A 164 3.99 24.36 2.13
C PHE A 164 4.98 25.17 2.93
N LEU A 165 5.94 24.52 3.58
CA LEU A 165 7.00 25.14 4.36
C LEU A 165 8.26 25.25 3.51
N ARG A 166 8.69 26.48 3.25
CA ARG A 166 9.97 26.73 2.58
C ARG A 166 11.10 26.63 3.58
N ILE A 167 12.08 25.79 3.26
CA ILE A 167 13.27 25.56 4.09
C ILE A 167 14.49 25.99 3.29
N GLY A 168 15.50 26.52 4.00
CA GLY A 168 16.78 26.89 3.41
C GLY A 168 16.73 28.12 2.48
N GLU A 169 15.80 29.06 2.72
CA GLU A 169 15.72 30.32 1.95
C GLU A 169 17.00 31.18 2.05
N ASP A 170 17.79 30.97 3.09
CA ASP A 170 19.09 31.64 3.35
C ASP A 170 20.29 30.84 2.78
N SER A 171 20.05 29.72 2.15
CA SER A 171 21.12 28.85 1.59
C SER A 171 21.89 29.54 0.49
N LYS A 172 23.22 29.42 0.56
CA LYS A 172 24.16 29.95 -0.43
C LYS A 172 25.20 28.92 -0.78
N ILE A 173 25.63 28.91 -2.04
CA ILE A 173 26.74 28.06 -2.46
C ILE A 173 28.04 28.74 -2.00
N SER A 174 28.86 27.99 -1.25
CA SER A 174 30.20 28.45 -0.91
C SER A 174 31.13 28.12 -2.08
N HIS A 175 31.53 29.16 -2.80
CA HIS A 175 32.59 29.00 -3.81
C HIS A 175 33.93 28.96 -3.09
N SER A 176 34.58 27.81 -3.05
CA SER A 176 35.98 27.71 -2.63
C SER A 176 36.83 28.59 -3.56
N ALA A 177 37.64 29.47 -2.98
CA ALA A 177 38.51 30.36 -3.73
C ALA A 177 39.44 29.55 -4.66
N GLY A 178 39.17 29.56 -5.95
CA GLY A 178 39.99 28.90 -6.98
C GLY A 178 39.25 28.08 -8.03
N HIS A 179 38.02 27.66 -7.83
CA HIS A 179 37.25 26.87 -8.80
C HIS A 179 36.23 27.78 -9.55
N ARG A 180 36.60 28.25 -10.73
CA ARG A 180 35.70 28.93 -11.67
C ARG A 180 35.17 27.98 -12.78
N GLU A 181 35.48 26.70 -12.68
CA GLU A 181 35.06 25.73 -13.69
C GLU A 181 33.64 25.26 -13.39
N ARG A 182 32.88 25.02 -14.48
CA ARG A 182 31.53 24.44 -14.34
C ARG A 182 31.68 22.98 -13.94
N GLU A 183 31.07 22.61 -12.82
CA GLU A 183 30.99 21.23 -12.38
C GLU A 183 29.67 20.59 -12.84
N ILE A 184 29.74 19.35 -13.29
CA ILE A 184 28.58 18.54 -13.64
C ILE A 184 28.50 17.39 -12.65
N ILE A 185 27.43 17.35 -11.88
CA ILE A 185 27.13 16.24 -10.96
C ILE A 185 26.03 15.40 -11.59
N ILE A 186 26.31 14.13 -11.86
CA ILE A 186 25.34 13.17 -12.37
C ILE A 186 24.95 12.23 -11.22
N LEU A 187 23.70 12.37 -10.75
CA LEU A 187 23.14 11.50 -9.75
C LEU A 187 22.24 10.47 -10.42
N VAL A 188 22.61 9.19 -10.32
CA VAL A 188 21.85 8.07 -10.86
C VAL A 188 21.10 7.37 -9.73
N ILE A 189 19.77 7.44 -9.73
CA ILE A 189 18.93 6.76 -8.74
C ILE A 189 18.53 5.40 -9.33
N GLY A 190 19.04 4.33 -8.69
CA GLY A 190 18.73 2.96 -9.10
C GLY A 190 17.33 2.54 -8.65
N GLU A 191 16.63 1.81 -9.50
CA GLU A 191 15.31 1.22 -9.18
C GLU A 191 15.48 -0.26 -8.80
N THR A 192 14.78 -0.68 -7.75
CA THR A 192 14.66 -2.08 -7.30
C THR A 192 16.00 -2.78 -7.01
N VAL A 193 17.02 -2.01 -6.61
CA VAL A 193 18.36 -2.54 -6.30
C VAL A 193 18.45 -2.93 -4.83
N ARG A 194 18.51 -4.23 -4.54
CA ARG A 194 18.71 -4.77 -3.20
C ARG A 194 20.20 -4.99 -2.94
N SER A 195 20.70 -4.54 -1.78
CA SER A 195 22.10 -4.65 -1.40
C SER A 195 22.64 -6.10 -1.44
N ASP A 196 21.82 -7.08 -1.01
CA ASP A 196 22.15 -8.50 -1.03
C ASP A 196 22.18 -9.15 -2.42
N HIS A 197 21.77 -8.41 -3.47
CA HIS A 197 21.83 -8.82 -4.88
C HIS A 197 22.84 -8.02 -5.70
N VAL A 198 23.66 -7.21 -5.05
CA VAL A 198 24.74 -6.44 -5.67
C VAL A 198 26.04 -7.25 -5.64
N SER A 199 26.62 -7.57 -6.81
CA SER A 199 27.84 -8.35 -6.90
C SER A 199 29.04 -7.68 -6.23
N LEU A 200 29.13 -6.36 -6.25
CA LEU A 200 30.14 -5.57 -5.51
C LEU A 200 30.04 -5.75 -3.98
N ASN A 201 28.87 -6.14 -3.47
CA ASN A 201 28.63 -6.41 -2.05
C ASN A 201 28.82 -7.90 -1.68
N GLY A 202 29.23 -8.75 -2.63
CA GLY A 202 29.49 -10.17 -2.40
C GLY A 202 28.39 -11.12 -2.89
N TYR A 203 27.42 -10.64 -3.68
CA TYR A 203 26.45 -11.52 -4.31
C TYR A 203 27.14 -12.45 -5.33
N LYS A 204 26.75 -13.74 -5.33
CA LYS A 204 27.43 -14.78 -6.14
C LYS A 204 27.24 -14.61 -7.65
N LYS A 205 26.16 -13.96 -8.09
CA LYS A 205 25.93 -13.71 -9.52
C LYS A 205 26.48 -12.33 -9.88
N LYS A 206 27.04 -12.20 -11.09
CA LYS A 206 27.54 -10.93 -11.61
C LYS A 206 26.39 -10.05 -12.07
N THR A 207 25.87 -9.25 -11.15
CA THR A 207 24.76 -8.32 -11.42
C THR A 207 25.22 -6.95 -11.91
N PHE A 208 26.47 -6.55 -11.58
CA PHE A 208 27.08 -5.28 -11.96
C PHE A 208 28.44 -5.46 -12.65
N PRO A 209 28.53 -6.22 -13.77
CA PRO A 209 29.81 -6.61 -14.36
C PRO A 209 30.61 -5.43 -14.95
N LEU A 210 29.97 -4.31 -15.26
CA LEU A 210 30.65 -3.11 -15.75
C LEU A 210 31.24 -2.30 -14.60
N LEU A 211 30.48 -2.11 -13.52
CA LEU A 211 30.94 -1.39 -12.33
C LEU A 211 32.06 -2.14 -11.59
N GLU A 212 32.11 -3.47 -11.70
CA GLU A 212 33.21 -4.27 -11.13
C GLU A 212 34.57 -3.98 -11.80
N LYS A 213 34.56 -3.43 -13.01
CA LYS A 213 35.78 -3.04 -13.74
C LYS A 213 36.24 -1.63 -13.42
N GLU A 214 35.39 -0.85 -12.80
CA GLU A 214 35.66 0.54 -12.46
C GLU A 214 36.12 0.65 -10.99
N ASN A 215 36.89 1.70 -10.71
CA ASN A 215 37.34 1.97 -9.34
C ASN A 215 36.23 2.70 -8.56
N VAL A 216 35.23 1.94 -8.07
CA VAL A 216 34.07 2.46 -7.37
C VAL A 216 34.10 2.14 -5.87
N PHE A 217 33.56 3.05 -5.07
CA PHE A 217 33.29 2.79 -3.66
C PHE A 217 31.87 2.22 -3.51
N SER A 218 31.75 1.01 -2.97
CA SER A 218 30.48 0.37 -2.69
C SER A 218 30.20 0.35 -1.19
N PHE A 219 29.12 1.04 -0.80
CA PHE A 219 28.64 1.07 0.57
C PHE A 219 27.76 -0.16 0.83
N LYS A 220 28.14 -1.03 1.77
CA LYS A 220 27.45 -2.30 2.04
C LYS A 220 26.29 -2.16 3.02
N ASP A 221 26.36 -1.17 3.91
CA ASP A 221 25.41 -0.94 4.99
C ASP A 221 24.61 0.35 4.76
N VAL A 222 23.79 0.34 3.71
CA VAL A 222 22.88 1.42 3.40
C VAL A 222 21.44 0.93 3.50
N SER A 223 20.64 1.63 4.27
CA SER A 223 19.23 1.29 4.48
C SER A 223 18.32 2.32 3.83
N SER A 224 17.32 1.85 3.09
CA SER A 224 16.26 2.70 2.55
C SER A 224 15.23 3.07 3.64
N CYS A 225 14.52 4.19 3.47
CA CYS A 225 13.38 4.56 4.30
C CYS A 225 12.18 3.62 4.11
N GLY A 226 12.07 3.00 2.95
CA GLY A 226 11.00 2.08 2.62
C GLY A 226 11.30 1.24 1.39
N THR A 227 10.45 0.26 1.13
CA THR A 227 10.57 -0.69 0.01
C THR A 227 9.84 -0.24 -1.25
N SER A 228 9.18 0.91 -1.21
CA SER A 228 8.46 1.52 -2.33
C SER A 228 9.20 2.76 -2.82
N THR A 229 9.25 2.95 -4.13
CA THR A 229 9.83 4.15 -4.79
C THR A 229 9.17 5.43 -4.30
N SER A 230 7.84 5.40 -4.08
CA SER A 230 7.06 6.53 -3.54
C SER A 230 7.44 6.95 -2.12
N ILE A 231 8.20 6.14 -1.39
CA ILE A 231 8.76 6.48 -0.08
C ILE A 231 10.25 6.72 -0.17
N SER A 232 10.99 5.82 -0.84
CA SER A 232 12.45 5.84 -0.83
C SER A 232 13.02 7.06 -1.56
N VAL A 233 12.43 7.46 -2.68
CA VAL A 233 12.91 8.62 -3.46
C VAL A 233 12.66 9.93 -2.71
N PRO A 234 11.44 10.27 -2.25
CA PRO A 234 11.24 11.46 -1.46
C PRO A 234 12.11 11.51 -0.19
N CYS A 235 12.35 10.36 0.44
CA CYS A 235 13.22 10.31 1.62
C CYS A 235 14.68 10.65 1.29
N MET A 236 15.22 10.20 0.16
CA MET A 236 16.59 10.52 -0.25
C MET A 236 16.81 12.03 -0.44
N PHE A 237 15.78 12.75 -0.85
CA PHE A 237 15.86 14.18 -1.12
C PHE A 237 15.33 15.06 0.01
N SER A 238 14.73 14.45 1.05
CA SER A 238 14.27 15.16 2.25
C SER A 238 15.44 15.47 3.19
N TYR A 239 15.34 16.55 3.96
CA TYR A 239 16.27 16.85 5.05
C TYR A 239 15.94 16.04 6.33
N LEU A 240 14.78 15.37 6.39
CA LEU A 240 14.38 14.55 7.52
C LEU A 240 15.25 13.30 7.63
N THR A 241 15.59 12.92 8.86
CA THR A 241 16.24 11.63 9.09
C THR A 241 15.27 10.47 8.81
N ARG A 242 15.80 9.29 8.57
CA ARG A 242 14.98 8.08 8.33
C ARG A 242 13.95 7.84 9.44
N GLU A 243 14.31 8.09 10.68
CA GLU A 243 13.45 7.90 11.85
C GLU A 243 12.33 8.96 11.93
N GLN A 244 12.57 10.13 11.39
CA GLN A 244 11.65 11.27 11.40
C GLN A 244 10.86 11.39 10.12
N PHE A 245 11.25 10.63 9.08
CA PHE A 245 10.63 10.74 7.76
C PHE A 245 9.16 10.36 7.79
N ASP A 246 8.34 11.29 7.36
CA ASP A 246 6.93 11.12 7.08
C ASP A 246 6.64 11.68 5.69
N LEU A 247 5.95 10.89 4.86
CA LEU A 247 5.70 11.25 3.46
C LEU A 247 4.83 12.50 3.32
N GLU A 248 3.86 12.70 4.22
CA GLU A 248 2.96 13.86 4.18
C GLU A 248 3.71 15.14 4.55
N ILE A 249 4.60 15.06 5.55
CA ILE A 249 5.46 16.16 5.94
C ILE A 249 6.44 16.47 4.81
N ALA A 250 7.15 15.48 4.30
CA ALA A 250 8.13 15.65 3.23
C ALA A 250 7.52 16.25 1.94
N ALA A 251 6.27 15.90 1.63
CA ALA A 251 5.55 16.48 0.50
C ALA A 251 5.09 17.93 0.72
N SER A 252 5.09 18.41 1.96
CA SER A 252 4.70 19.78 2.33
C SER A 252 5.88 20.70 2.63
N GLU A 253 7.12 20.25 2.42
CA GLU A 253 8.34 21.00 2.71
C GLU A 253 9.30 21.00 1.53
N SER A 254 10.19 22.01 1.48
CA SER A 254 11.24 22.07 0.46
C SER A 254 12.19 20.88 0.59
N ASN A 255 12.47 20.21 -0.51
CA ASN A 255 13.51 19.19 -0.61
C ASN A 255 14.86 19.78 -1.07
N ILE A 256 15.90 18.96 -1.14
CA ILE A 256 17.25 19.42 -1.50
C ILE A 256 17.30 20.05 -2.92
N LEU A 257 16.49 19.59 -3.87
CA LEU A 257 16.45 20.17 -5.21
C LEU A 257 15.82 21.57 -5.20
N ASP A 258 14.78 21.77 -4.38
CA ASP A 258 14.16 23.07 -4.21
C ASP A 258 15.17 24.08 -3.62
N ILE A 259 15.94 23.64 -2.60
CA ILE A 259 16.97 24.46 -1.98
C ILE A 259 18.08 24.82 -2.97
N LEU A 260 18.57 23.86 -3.75
CA LEU A 260 19.59 24.09 -4.78
C LEU A 260 19.09 25.06 -5.85
N ARG A 261 17.82 24.92 -6.28
CA ARG A 261 17.22 25.84 -7.26
C ARG A 261 17.10 27.26 -6.74
N GLN A 262 16.81 27.42 -5.44
CA GLN A 262 16.70 28.76 -4.79
C GLN A 262 18.02 29.53 -4.81
N THR A 263 19.16 28.85 -4.84
CA THR A 263 20.47 29.54 -4.89
C THR A 263 20.73 30.26 -6.20
N ASN A 264 20.00 29.93 -7.28
CA ASN A 264 20.20 30.42 -8.67
C ASN A 264 21.57 30.09 -9.29
N ASP A 265 22.42 29.34 -8.61
CA ASP A 265 23.76 28.97 -9.08
C ASP A 265 23.80 27.53 -9.66
N VAL A 266 22.72 26.76 -9.46
CA VAL A 266 22.61 25.36 -9.87
C VAL A 266 21.46 25.18 -10.86
N GLU A 267 21.79 24.69 -12.05
CA GLU A 267 20.80 24.23 -13.02
C GLU A 267 20.51 22.75 -12.77
N ILE A 268 19.25 22.40 -12.57
CA ILE A 268 18.81 21.03 -12.28
C ILE A 268 18.05 20.47 -13.47
N LEU A 269 18.55 19.34 -14.00
CA LEU A 269 17.87 18.56 -15.00
C LEU A 269 17.47 17.21 -14.41
N TRP A 270 16.17 16.99 -14.21
CA TRP A 270 15.62 15.67 -13.87
C TRP A 270 15.24 14.92 -15.14
N ARG A 271 15.66 13.67 -15.24
CA ARG A 271 15.20 12.74 -16.28
C ARG A 271 14.75 11.45 -15.63
N ASP A 272 13.58 11.00 -16.00
CA ASP A 272 12.97 9.80 -15.48
C ASP A 272 12.75 8.78 -16.61
N ASN A 273 13.02 7.51 -16.30
CA ASN A 273 12.76 6.40 -17.20
C ASN A 273 11.55 5.55 -16.72
N ASN A 274 11.04 5.85 -15.53
CA ASN A 274 9.89 5.19 -14.94
C ASN A 274 8.60 6.00 -15.20
N SER A 275 7.93 6.44 -14.13
CA SER A 275 6.66 7.16 -14.25
C SER A 275 6.81 8.65 -13.99
N ASP A 276 7.46 9.00 -12.87
CA ASP A 276 7.66 10.38 -12.43
C ASP A 276 8.70 10.47 -11.29
N SER A 277 9.00 11.71 -10.85
CA SER A 277 9.93 11.97 -9.73
C SER A 277 9.37 11.68 -8.35
N LYS A 278 8.17 11.17 -8.20
CA LYS A 278 7.43 10.99 -6.94
C LYS A 278 7.33 12.29 -6.12
N GLY A 279 7.14 13.41 -6.82
CA GLY A 279 6.98 14.73 -6.22
C GLY A 279 8.29 15.43 -5.83
N VAL A 280 9.46 14.86 -6.14
CA VAL A 280 10.77 15.44 -5.79
C VAL A 280 11.17 16.55 -6.74
N ALA A 281 10.99 16.36 -8.06
CA ALA A 281 11.28 17.37 -9.06
C ALA A 281 9.96 17.91 -9.64
N ILE A 282 9.63 19.15 -9.33
CA ILE A 282 8.44 19.87 -9.79
C ILE A 282 8.85 20.94 -10.80
#